data_8e68d51a4156e4b3ff6219ed0888adfe
#
_entry.id   8e68d51a4156e4b3ff6219ed0888adfe
#
_cell.length_a   1.000
_cell.length_b   1.000
_cell.length_c   1.000
_cell.angle_alpha   90.00
_cell.angle_beta   90.00
_cell.angle_gamma   90.00
#
_symmetry.space_group_name_H-M   'P 1'
#
loop_
_entity.id
_entity.type
_entity.pdbx_description
1 polymer ?
#
loop_
_entity_poly.entity_id
_entity_poly.type
_entity_poly.pdbx_seq_one_letter_code
_entity_poly.pdbx_strand_id
1 'polypeptide(L)'
;MKRTILIAICVIVAIFLAKEVYESNFANRRVVVAYVTAGSDVVPAPSLMTHINYAFGHVADSFDSLIISRPERLDQIVALKAKNPKLKVLISVGGWGSGNFSEMAADSTLRARFVQSCVEAVNRHNLDGVDIDWEYPTSSAAGISSSPDDTHNFTLLMRDLRQALGHNDLLTFASVATAKYVDFPAVLPYLDFVNVMSYDMAVVPRHHSALRAADDDYLTIEKAVQHHLDAGVPADKLVVGLAFYGKGTVRPERGADMQAFITENALTEHWNEEGQYAYLTDSIGNVVYSFDNARSLAEKCRFANQKQLRGAMYWEYSRNDSTHNLSRAVWDVIMAEE
;
A
#
# COMPACT_ATOMS: atom_id res chain seq x y z
N MET A 1 0.57 -50.68 20.93
CA MET A 1 1.26 -49.53 21.55
C MET A 1 2.43 -48.97 20.71
N LYS A 2 3.54 -49.72 20.43
CA LYS A 2 4.70 -49.18 19.71
C LYS A 2 4.35 -48.64 18.31
N ARG A 3 3.46 -49.29 17.55
CA ARG A 3 3.05 -48.87 16.18
C ARG A 3 2.20 -47.60 16.19
N THR A 4 1.37 -47.42 17.21
CA THR A 4 0.52 -46.21 17.38
C THR A 4 1.36 -45.00 17.78
N ILE A 5 2.38 -45.19 18.62
CA ILE A 5 3.31 -44.13 19.03
C ILE A 5 4.16 -43.69 17.82
N LEU A 6 4.63 -44.61 16.96
CA LEU A 6 5.42 -44.28 15.78
C LEU A 6 4.60 -43.46 14.76
N ILE A 7 3.33 -43.83 14.55
CA ILE A 7 2.42 -43.08 13.67
C ILE A 7 2.19 -41.64 14.21
N ALA A 8 1.97 -41.48 15.51
CA ALA A 8 1.79 -40.19 16.14
C ALA A 8 3.03 -39.30 16.00
N ILE A 9 4.24 -39.85 16.16
CA ILE A 9 5.51 -39.13 15.96
C ILE A 9 5.67 -38.70 14.49
N CYS A 10 5.40 -39.58 13.52
CA CYS A 10 5.47 -39.27 12.12
C CYS A 10 4.50 -38.15 11.72
N VAL A 11 3.28 -38.13 12.27
CA VAL A 11 2.29 -37.07 12.03
C VAL A 11 2.76 -35.74 12.62
N ILE A 12 3.30 -35.74 13.85
CA ILE A 12 3.84 -34.51 14.47
C ILE A 12 5.01 -33.95 13.68
N VAL A 13 5.94 -34.81 13.25
CA VAL A 13 7.09 -34.40 12.42
C VAL A 13 6.63 -33.85 11.07
N ALA A 14 5.65 -34.49 10.43
CA ALA A 14 5.09 -34.01 9.16
C ALA A 14 4.39 -32.65 9.32
N ILE A 15 3.67 -32.43 10.40
CA ILE A 15 3.05 -31.12 10.71
C ILE A 15 4.12 -30.06 10.95
N PHE A 16 5.20 -30.41 11.68
CA PHE A 16 6.30 -29.48 11.96
C PHE A 16 7.04 -29.08 10.66
N LEU A 17 7.38 -30.06 9.82
CA LEU A 17 8.01 -29.81 8.53
C LEU A 17 7.11 -29.01 7.58
N ALA A 18 5.81 -29.30 7.56
CA ALA A 18 4.84 -28.52 6.77
C ALA A 18 4.74 -27.08 7.27
N LYS A 19 4.82 -26.86 8.57
CA LYS A 19 4.82 -25.53 9.18
C LYS A 19 6.10 -24.78 8.81
N GLU A 20 7.28 -25.37 8.94
CA GLU A 20 8.55 -24.75 8.53
C GLU A 20 8.60 -24.39 7.03
N VAL A 21 8.11 -25.30 6.17
CA VAL A 21 8.01 -25.02 4.73
C VAL A 21 7.01 -23.89 4.45
N TYR A 22 5.89 -23.85 5.16
CA TYR A 22 4.91 -22.77 5.04
C TYR A 22 5.51 -21.43 5.48
N GLU A 23 6.15 -21.38 6.66
CA GLU A 23 6.77 -20.18 7.21
C GLU A 23 7.91 -19.66 6.33
N SER A 24 8.77 -20.56 5.83
CA SER A 24 9.82 -20.22 4.86
C SER A 24 9.25 -19.67 3.53
N ASN A 25 8.21 -20.32 3.00
CA ASN A 25 7.54 -19.82 1.79
C ASN A 25 6.82 -18.48 2.03
N PHE A 26 6.26 -18.27 3.23
CA PHE A 26 5.63 -17.02 3.61
C PHE A 26 6.66 -15.89 3.74
N ALA A 27 7.76 -16.11 4.45
CA ALA A 27 8.86 -15.16 4.58
C ALA A 27 9.42 -14.74 3.21
N ASN A 28 9.59 -15.69 2.27
CA ASN A 28 10.03 -15.41 0.89
C ASN A 28 9.00 -14.64 0.04
N ARG A 29 7.75 -14.49 0.53
CA ARG A 29 6.68 -13.75 -0.15
C ARG A 29 6.45 -12.36 0.44
N ARG A 30 7.12 -11.99 1.54
CA ARG A 30 6.95 -10.66 2.15
C ARG A 30 7.31 -9.55 1.17
N VAL A 31 6.55 -8.47 1.19
CA VAL A 31 6.75 -7.32 0.32
C VAL A 31 6.89 -6.02 1.11
N VAL A 32 7.76 -5.16 0.60
CA VAL A 32 7.83 -3.74 0.98
C VAL A 32 7.57 -2.94 -0.30
N VAL A 33 6.43 -2.26 -0.37
CA VAL A 33 5.98 -1.51 -1.55
C VAL A 33 6.16 -0.02 -1.30
N ALA A 34 6.95 0.64 -2.13
CA ALA A 34 7.13 2.09 -2.08
C ALA A 34 6.26 2.76 -3.16
N TYR A 35 5.36 3.66 -2.79
CA TYR A 35 4.78 4.58 -3.75
C TYR A 35 5.76 5.71 -4.03
N VAL A 36 6.07 5.92 -5.31
CA VAL A 36 7.03 6.94 -5.78
C VAL A 36 6.32 7.86 -6.75
N THR A 37 6.12 9.12 -6.33
CA THR A 37 5.35 10.08 -7.12
C THR A 37 6.15 10.66 -8.28
N ALA A 38 5.47 10.86 -9.42
CA ALA A 38 6.02 11.54 -10.59
C ALA A 38 6.48 12.98 -10.27
N GLY A 39 5.83 13.64 -9.31
CA GLY A 39 6.13 15.02 -8.91
C GLY A 39 7.40 15.21 -8.09
N SER A 40 8.15 14.14 -7.79
CA SER A 40 9.38 14.19 -6.98
C SER A 40 10.58 13.67 -7.77
N ASP A 41 11.73 14.34 -7.65
CA ASP A 41 12.99 13.89 -8.22
C ASP A 41 13.85 13.08 -7.23
N VAL A 42 13.36 12.82 -6.02
CA VAL A 42 14.05 11.99 -5.01
C VAL A 42 14.22 10.56 -5.53
N VAL A 43 15.46 10.09 -5.59
CA VAL A 43 15.79 8.75 -6.09
C VAL A 43 15.65 7.72 -4.95
N PRO A 44 14.81 6.69 -5.10
CA PRO A 44 14.68 5.65 -4.10
C PRO A 44 15.96 4.84 -3.89
N ALA A 45 16.17 4.35 -2.65
CA ALA A 45 17.18 3.36 -2.31
C ALA A 45 16.63 1.95 -2.61
N PRO A 46 16.95 1.32 -3.75
CA PRO A 46 16.25 0.12 -4.20
C PRO A 46 16.51 -1.12 -3.33
N SER A 47 17.50 -1.05 -2.43
CA SER A 47 17.79 -2.11 -1.45
C SER A 47 16.83 -2.14 -0.25
N LEU A 48 15.98 -1.11 -0.09
CA LEU A 48 15.04 -0.97 1.03
C LEU A 48 13.58 -1.19 0.61
N MET A 49 13.36 -1.84 -0.53
CA MET A 49 12.03 -2.18 -1.03
C MET A 49 12.08 -3.36 -2.00
N THR A 50 10.97 -4.08 -2.09
CA THR A 50 10.77 -5.15 -3.05
C THR A 50 10.02 -4.68 -4.29
N HIS A 51 9.13 -3.68 -4.11
CA HIS A 51 8.27 -3.15 -5.15
C HIS A 51 8.27 -1.63 -5.14
N ILE A 52 8.14 -1.03 -6.31
CA ILE A 52 7.82 0.37 -6.50
C ILE A 52 6.52 0.46 -7.29
N ASN A 53 5.52 1.17 -6.74
CA ASN A 53 4.35 1.63 -7.46
C ASN A 53 4.62 3.09 -7.90
N TYR A 54 4.87 3.29 -9.19
CA TYR A 54 5.09 4.63 -9.74
C TYR A 54 3.76 5.38 -9.86
N ALA A 55 3.61 6.46 -9.16
CA ALA A 55 2.37 7.22 -9.03
C ALA A 55 2.48 8.58 -9.76
N PHE A 56 1.72 8.84 -10.85
CA PHE A 56 0.64 8.02 -11.33
C PHE A 56 0.59 7.95 -12.85
N GLY A 57 -0.10 6.93 -13.35
CA GLY A 57 -0.78 6.97 -14.62
C GLY A 57 -2.25 7.34 -14.41
N HIS A 58 -2.93 7.79 -15.48
CA HIS A 58 -4.32 8.23 -15.46
C HIS A 58 -5.09 7.67 -16.65
N VAL A 59 -6.40 7.48 -16.50
CA VAL A 59 -7.29 7.22 -17.64
C VAL A 59 -7.41 8.51 -18.45
N ALA A 60 -7.16 8.44 -19.74
CA ALA A 60 -7.27 9.59 -20.64
C ALA A 60 -8.70 10.13 -20.73
N ASP A 61 -8.87 11.38 -21.20
CA ASP A 61 -10.18 12.00 -21.42
C ASP A 61 -11.00 11.29 -22.51
N SER A 62 -10.36 10.49 -23.35
CA SER A 62 -11.01 9.59 -24.31
C SER A 62 -11.54 8.28 -23.67
N PHE A 63 -11.28 8.05 -22.38
CA PHE A 63 -11.67 6.88 -21.60
C PHE A 63 -11.09 5.53 -22.07
N ASP A 64 -10.15 5.52 -23.00
CA ASP A 64 -9.71 4.30 -23.68
C ASP A 64 -8.20 4.06 -23.66
N SER A 65 -7.43 4.91 -22.96
CA SER A 65 -5.98 4.80 -22.93
C SER A 65 -5.37 5.28 -21.61
N LEU A 66 -4.16 4.79 -21.32
CA LEU A 66 -3.35 5.16 -20.18
C LEU A 66 -2.45 6.34 -20.54
N ILE A 67 -2.49 7.40 -19.74
CA ILE A 67 -1.51 8.50 -19.77
C ILE A 67 -0.58 8.36 -18.57
N ILE A 68 0.72 8.32 -18.80
CA ILE A 68 1.72 8.23 -17.73
C ILE A 68 2.28 9.62 -17.44
N SER A 69 2.19 10.04 -16.17
CA SER A 69 2.81 11.28 -15.72
C SER A 69 4.34 11.14 -15.72
N ARG A 70 5.04 12.02 -16.43
CA ARG A 70 6.50 12.06 -16.55
C ARG A 70 7.12 10.68 -16.89
N PRO A 71 6.86 10.14 -18.10
CA PRO A 71 7.34 8.81 -18.48
C PRO A 71 8.87 8.69 -18.42
N GLU A 72 9.61 9.77 -18.66
CA GLU A 72 11.07 9.82 -18.51
C GLU A 72 11.52 9.59 -17.06
N ARG A 73 10.69 10.00 -16.10
CA ARG A 73 10.93 9.71 -14.67
C ARG A 73 10.64 8.23 -14.34
N LEU A 74 9.60 7.66 -14.93
CA LEU A 74 9.30 6.23 -14.82
C LEU A 74 10.50 5.40 -15.32
N ASP A 75 11.08 5.75 -16.46
CA ASP A 75 12.25 5.05 -17.02
C ASP A 75 13.47 5.13 -16.08
N GLN A 76 13.69 6.28 -15.40
CA GLN A 76 14.71 6.42 -14.36
C GLN A 76 14.45 5.50 -13.15
N ILE A 77 13.19 5.34 -12.75
CA ILE A 77 12.80 4.43 -11.65
C ILE A 77 13.02 2.97 -12.08
N VAL A 78 12.63 2.59 -13.29
CA VAL A 78 12.86 1.25 -13.84
C VAL A 78 14.35 0.93 -13.92
N ALA A 79 15.20 1.90 -14.25
CA ALA A 79 16.65 1.72 -14.28
C ALA A 79 17.25 1.30 -12.92
N LEU A 80 16.55 1.49 -11.81
CA LEU A 80 16.97 0.99 -10.49
C LEU A 80 17.04 -0.54 -10.40
N LYS A 81 16.35 -1.26 -11.29
CA LYS A 81 16.47 -2.73 -11.43
C LYS A 81 17.92 -3.15 -11.71
N ALA A 82 18.74 -2.31 -12.31
CA ALA A 82 20.17 -2.59 -12.51
C ALA A 82 20.95 -2.68 -11.17
N LYS A 83 20.46 -1.96 -10.11
CA LYS A 83 21.05 -2.01 -8.76
C LYS A 83 20.42 -3.09 -7.87
N ASN A 84 19.17 -3.45 -8.14
CA ASN A 84 18.45 -4.54 -7.48
C ASN A 84 17.63 -5.34 -8.51
N PRO A 85 18.18 -6.43 -9.08
CA PRO A 85 17.49 -7.22 -10.09
C PRO A 85 16.19 -7.91 -9.62
N LYS A 86 15.96 -7.97 -8.30
CA LYS A 86 14.71 -8.50 -7.72
C LYS A 86 13.62 -7.44 -7.57
N LEU A 87 13.96 -6.15 -7.75
CA LEU A 87 13.03 -5.05 -7.65
C LEU A 87 11.93 -5.16 -8.71
N LYS A 88 10.68 -5.07 -8.29
CA LYS A 88 9.50 -4.98 -9.15
C LYS A 88 9.06 -3.53 -9.28
N VAL A 89 8.73 -3.10 -10.49
CA VAL A 89 8.24 -1.74 -10.76
C VAL A 89 6.91 -1.84 -11.48
N LEU A 90 5.85 -1.31 -10.87
CA LEU A 90 4.50 -1.24 -11.42
C LEU A 90 4.15 0.21 -11.73
N ILE A 91 3.27 0.40 -12.72
CA ILE A 91 2.55 1.68 -12.87
C ILE A 91 1.31 1.65 -11.97
N SER A 92 1.18 2.62 -11.07
CA SER A 92 -0.06 2.85 -10.33
C SER A 92 -0.94 3.80 -11.13
N VAL A 93 -2.19 3.39 -11.39
CA VAL A 93 -3.13 4.15 -12.21
C VAL A 93 -4.26 4.66 -11.33
N GLY A 94 -4.41 5.96 -11.25
CA GLY A 94 -5.43 6.60 -10.43
C GLY A 94 -4.89 7.67 -9.49
N GLY A 95 -5.22 7.51 -8.19
CA GLY A 95 -4.95 8.47 -7.12
C GLY A 95 -6.12 9.42 -6.89
N TRP A 96 -6.11 10.10 -5.75
CA TRP A 96 -7.18 11.02 -5.34
C TRP A 96 -7.48 12.09 -6.38
N GLY A 97 -8.74 12.13 -6.84
CA GLY A 97 -9.20 13.07 -7.86
C GLY A 97 -8.94 12.63 -9.31
N SER A 98 -8.33 11.46 -9.53
CA SER A 98 -8.17 10.89 -10.87
C SER A 98 -9.48 10.27 -11.34
N GLY A 99 -10.16 10.94 -12.27
CA GLY A 99 -11.46 10.53 -12.83
C GLY A 99 -11.38 9.57 -14.00
N ASN A 100 -12.47 9.52 -14.78
CA ASN A 100 -12.61 8.78 -16.03
C ASN A 100 -12.72 7.25 -15.89
N PHE A 101 -12.59 6.71 -14.66
CA PHE A 101 -12.69 5.27 -14.43
C PHE A 101 -14.09 4.72 -14.64
N SER A 102 -15.13 5.45 -14.17
CA SER A 102 -16.53 4.99 -14.28
C SER A 102 -16.95 4.81 -15.73
N GLU A 103 -16.64 5.79 -16.59
CA GLU A 103 -16.92 5.76 -18.02
C GLU A 103 -16.11 4.66 -18.73
N MET A 104 -14.80 4.59 -18.46
CA MET A 104 -13.91 3.60 -19.03
C MET A 104 -14.34 2.18 -18.67
N ALA A 105 -14.65 1.93 -17.39
CA ALA A 105 -14.95 0.59 -16.90
C ALA A 105 -16.36 0.10 -17.31
N ALA A 106 -17.31 1.01 -17.52
CA ALA A 106 -18.68 0.67 -17.92
C ALA A 106 -18.78 0.16 -19.35
N ASP A 107 -18.04 0.73 -20.30
CA ASP A 107 -18.06 0.35 -21.70
C ASP A 107 -17.03 -0.74 -22.02
N SER A 108 -17.46 -1.87 -22.55
CA SER A 108 -16.58 -3.01 -22.83
C SER A 108 -15.52 -2.71 -23.88
N THR A 109 -15.78 -1.80 -24.82
CA THR A 109 -14.83 -1.41 -25.88
C THR A 109 -13.78 -0.45 -25.34
N LEU A 110 -14.20 0.55 -24.54
CA LEU A 110 -13.30 1.48 -23.89
C LEU A 110 -12.38 0.74 -22.90
N ARG A 111 -12.97 -0.13 -22.07
CA ARG A 111 -12.24 -0.96 -21.12
C ARG A 111 -11.21 -1.86 -21.80
N ALA A 112 -11.58 -2.52 -22.92
CA ALA A 112 -10.65 -3.36 -23.66
C ALA A 112 -9.47 -2.55 -24.24
N ARG A 113 -9.70 -1.33 -24.77
CA ARG A 113 -8.64 -0.45 -25.28
C ARG A 113 -7.74 0.06 -24.16
N PHE A 114 -8.32 0.46 -23.02
CA PHE A 114 -7.57 0.87 -21.86
C PHE A 114 -6.66 -0.26 -21.34
N VAL A 115 -7.20 -1.47 -21.21
CA VAL A 115 -6.43 -2.67 -20.81
C VAL A 115 -5.29 -2.94 -21.78
N GLN A 116 -5.51 -2.85 -23.08
CA GLN A 116 -4.46 -2.99 -24.09
C GLN A 116 -3.38 -1.91 -23.94
N SER A 117 -3.79 -0.68 -23.69
CA SER A 117 -2.86 0.44 -23.43
C SER A 117 -2.00 0.22 -22.18
N CYS A 118 -2.55 -0.39 -21.11
CA CYS A 118 -1.79 -0.80 -19.93
C CYS A 118 -0.73 -1.87 -20.26
N VAL A 119 -1.09 -2.90 -21.04
CA VAL A 119 -0.15 -3.94 -21.48
C VAL A 119 0.96 -3.35 -22.35
N GLU A 120 0.63 -2.44 -23.26
CA GLU A 120 1.63 -1.74 -24.08
C GLU A 120 2.60 -0.92 -23.22
N ALA A 121 2.10 -0.25 -22.17
CA ALA A 121 2.95 0.50 -21.23
C ALA A 121 3.87 -0.44 -20.44
N VAL A 122 3.35 -1.59 -19.95
CA VAL A 122 4.14 -2.60 -19.24
C VAL A 122 5.29 -3.08 -20.14
N ASN A 123 5.00 -3.42 -21.38
CA ASN A 123 6.03 -3.90 -22.32
C ASN A 123 7.02 -2.79 -22.71
N ARG A 124 6.53 -1.58 -23.02
CA ARG A 124 7.35 -0.45 -23.48
C ARG A 124 8.37 0.00 -22.42
N HIS A 125 7.94 0.09 -21.17
CA HIS A 125 8.76 0.57 -20.07
C HIS A 125 9.39 -0.55 -19.24
N ASN A 126 9.27 -1.83 -19.66
CA ASN A 126 9.80 -2.99 -18.93
C ASN A 126 9.33 -3.00 -17.46
N LEU A 127 8.02 -2.78 -17.25
CA LEU A 127 7.37 -2.86 -15.95
C LEU A 127 7.11 -4.32 -15.57
N ASP A 128 6.79 -4.54 -14.30
CA ASP A 128 6.44 -5.85 -13.75
C ASP A 128 4.94 -5.98 -13.48
N GLY A 129 4.13 -4.99 -13.87
CA GLY A 129 2.68 -5.04 -13.72
C GLY A 129 2.00 -3.69 -13.56
N VAL A 130 0.75 -3.76 -13.10
CA VAL A 130 -0.15 -2.62 -12.92
C VAL A 130 -0.73 -2.66 -11.50
N ASP A 131 -0.79 -1.49 -10.87
CA ASP A 131 -1.52 -1.23 -9.64
C ASP A 131 -2.71 -0.31 -9.97
N ILE A 132 -3.92 -0.61 -9.48
CA ILE A 132 -5.09 0.25 -9.68
C ILE A 132 -5.39 0.99 -8.40
N ASP A 133 -5.52 2.32 -8.50
CA ASP A 133 -5.82 3.21 -7.39
C ASP A 133 -7.04 4.08 -7.71
N TRP A 134 -8.18 3.42 -7.94
CA TRP A 134 -9.46 4.11 -8.19
C TRP A 134 -10.11 4.53 -6.87
N GLU A 135 -10.16 5.83 -6.60
CA GLU A 135 -10.65 6.41 -5.35
C GLU A 135 -11.98 7.21 -5.52
N TYR A 136 -13.17 6.59 -5.54
CA TYR A 136 -13.44 5.16 -5.37
C TYR A 136 -14.58 4.74 -6.30
N PRO A 137 -14.71 3.45 -6.67
CA PRO A 137 -15.91 2.96 -7.35
C PRO A 137 -17.19 3.36 -6.58
N THR A 138 -18.23 3.76 -7.27
CA THR A 138 -19.52 4.20 -6.71
C THR A 138 -19.49 5.47 -5.85
N SER A 139 -18.36 6.19 -5.79
CA SER A 139 -18.19 7.37 -4.94
C SER A 139 -17.68 8.57 -5.73
N SER A 140 -18.36 9.71 -5.59
CA SER A 140 -17.93 10.99 -6.16
C SER A 140 -17.16 11.87 -5.17
N ALA A 141 -16.74 11.34 -4.01
CA ALA A 141 -16.13 12.13 -2.92
C ALA A 141 -14.85 12.86 -3.34
N ALA A 142 -14.08 12.32 -4.29
CA ALA A 142 -12.88 12.95 -4.83
C ALA A 142 -13.17 13.96 -5.98
N GLY A 143 -14.44 14.29 -6.23
CA GLY A 143 -14.84 15.15 -7.35
C GLY A 143 -14.82 14.45 -8.71
N ILE A 144 -14.86 13.13 -8.72
CA ILE A 144 -14.85 12.28 -9.92
C ILE A 144 -16.27 11.81 -10.27
N SER A 145 -16.46 11.36 -11.51
CA SER A 145 -17.67 10.64 -11.93
C SER A 145 -17.82 9.31 -11.21
N SER A 146 -19.06 8.86 -10.99
CA SER A 146 -19.36 7.58 -10.35
C SER A 146 -20.70 7.03 -10.83
N SER A 147 -20.84 5.72 -10.81
CA SER A 147 -22.04 4.97 -11.14
C SER A 147 -22.35 3.92 -10.07
N PRO A 148 -23.62 3.59 -9.80
CA PRO A 148 -23.97 2.46 -8.94
C PRO A 148 -23.40 1.11 -9.40
N ASP A 149 -23.06 0.97 -10.68
CA ASP A 149 -22.53 -0.25 -11.29
C ASP A 149 -20.99 -0.34 -11.17
N ASP A 150 -20.30 0.68 -10.63
CA ASP A 150 -18.84 0.73 -10.63
C ASP A 150 -18.19 -0.42 -9.86
N THR A 151 -18.82 -0.93 -8.79
CA THR A 151 -18.32 -2.12 -8.06
C THR A 151 -18.24 -3.34 -8.99
N HIS A 152 -19.27 -3.55 -9.80
CA HIS A 152 -19.30 -4.62 -10.80
C HIS A 152 -18.29 -4.34 -11.93
N ASN A 153 -18.27 -3.12 -12.45
CA ASN A 153 -17.39 -2.70 -13.53
C ASN A 153 -15.90 -2.75 -13.10
N PHE A 154 -15.59 -2.46 -11.83
CA PHE A 154 -14.26 -2.65 -11.28
C PHE A 154 -13.83 -4.14 -11.35
N THR A 155 -14.72 -5.06 -10.98
CA THR A 155 -14.45 -6.50 -11.09
C THR A 155 -14.18 -6.91 -12.54
N LEU A 156 -14.94 -6.38 -13.49
CA LEU A 156 -14.71 -6.63 -14.93
C LEU A 156 -13.36 -6.07 -15.38
N LEU A 157 -13.00 -4.86 -14.94
CA LEU A 157 -11.69 -4.25 -15.25
C LEU A 157 -10.54 -5.12 -14.75
N MET A 158 -10.61 -5.57 -13.49
CA MET A 158 -9.54 -6.40 -12.90
C MET A 158 -9.43 -7.77 -13.59
N ARG A 159 -10.55 -8.37 -13.97
CA ARG A 159 -10.58 -9.59 -14.77
C ARG A 159 -9.88 -9.38 -16.13
N ASP A 160 -10.26 -8.33 -16.83
CA ASP A 160 -9.77 -8.07 -18.19
C ASP A 160 -8.27 -7.71 -18.16
N LEU A 161 -7.81 -6.93 -17.15
CA LEU A 161 -6.39 -6.69 -16.90
C LEU A 161 -5.62 -7.98 -16.63
N ARG A 162 -6.13 -8.85 -15.75
CA ARG A 162 -5.47 -10.14 -15.44
C ARG A 162 -5.37 -11.04 -16.68
N GLN A 163 -6.42 -11.09 -17.49
CA GLN A 163 -6.39 -11.87 -18.73
C GLN A 163 -5.36 -11.36 -19.73
N ALA A 164 -5.21 -10.04 -19.85
CA ALA A 164 -4.29 -9.43 -20.79
C ALA A 164 -2.83 -9.44 -20.31
N LEU A 165 -2.57 -9.20 -19.01
CA LEU A 165 -1.24 -9.25 -18.39
C LEU A 165 -0.73 -10.70 -18.25
N GLY A 166 -1.62 -11.69 -18.17
CA GLY A 166 -1.24 -13.08 -17.84
C GLY A 166 -0.88 -13.23 -16.36
N HIS A 167 -0.13 -14.30 -16.03
CA HIS A 167 0.22 -14.62 -14.64
C HIS A 167 1.67 -14.24 -14.26
N ASN A 168 2.46 -13.74 -15.21
CA ASN A 168 3.85 -13.35 -14.95
C ASN A 168 3.95 -11.89 -14.45
N ASP A 169 2.99 -11.06 -14.83
CA ASP A 169 2.92 -9.66 -14.42
C ASP A 169 2.00 -9.49 -13.23
N LEU A 170 2.35 -8.58 -12.35
CA LEU A 170 1.61 -8.30 -11.12
C LEU A 170 0.38 -7.43 -11.42
N LEU A 171 -0.71 -7.73 -10.72
CA LEU A 171 -1.90 -6.89 -10.69
C LEU A 171 -2.31 -6.66 -9.25
N THR A 172 -2.21 -5.41 -8.79
CA THR A 172 -2.49 -5.01 -7.42
C THR A 172 -3.56 -3.92 -7.37
N PHE A 173 -4.04 -3.63 -6.19
CA PHE A 173 -5.10 -2.65 -5.97
C PHE A 173 -4.89 -1.91 -4.65
N ALA A 174 -5.05 -0.57 -4.66
CA ALA A 174 -5.06 0.27 -3.49
C ALA A 174 -6.49 0.40 -2.95
N SER A 175 -6.74 -0.14 -1.75
CA SER A 175 -8.06 -0.23 -1.13
C SER A 175 -8.23 0.76 0.01
N VAL A 176 -9.42 1.39 0.08
CA VAL A 176 -9.79 2.24 1.22
C VAL A 176 -9.78 1.47 2.54
N ALA A 177 -9.38 2.10 3.63
CA ALA A 177 -9.25 1.49 4.97
C ALA A 177 -10.52 0.77 5.47
N THR A 178 -11.70 1.14 4.97
CA THR A 178 -12.99 0.56 5.37
C THR A 178 -13.42 -0.68 4.57
N ALA A 179 -12.61 -1.14 3.61
CA ALA A 179 -12.92 -2.26 2.70
C ALA A 179 -14.24 -2.09 1.92
N LYS A 180 -14.66 -0.84 1.65
CA LYS A 180 -15.89 -0.52 0.91
C LYS A 180 -15.62 -0.47 -0.61
N TYR A 181 -16.71 -0.36 -1.36
CA TYR A 181 -16.74 -0.08 -2.80
C TYR A 181 -16.31 -1.23 -3.73
N VAL A 182 -15.79 -2.33 -3.19
CA VAL A 182 -15.27 -3.47 -3.95
C VAL A 182 -15.90 -4.78 -3.46
N ASP A 183 -16.26 -5.66 -4.38
CA ASP A 183 -16.65 -7.05 -4.11
C ASP A 183 -15.37 -7.91 -4.04
N PHE A 184 -14.78 -8.03 -2.85
CA PHE A 184 -13.53 -8.77 -2.68
C PHE A 184 -13.62 -10.23 -3.11
N PRO A 185 -14.64 -11.03 -2.74
CA PRO A 185 -14.78 -12.39 -3.24
C PRO A 185 -14.74 -12.49 -4.77
N ALA A 186 -15.32 -11.53 -5.48
CA ALA A 186 -15.35 -11.53 -6.94
C ALA A 186 -14.03 -11.09 -7.58
N VAL A 187 -13.27 -10.18 -6.94
CA VAL A 187 -12.04 -9.59 -7.51
C VAL A 187 -10.76 -10.31 -7.14
N LEU A 188 -10.71 -10.95 -5.96
CA LEU A 188 -9.51 -11.61 -5.42
C LEU A 188 -8.86 -12.67 -6.32
N PRO A 189 -9.60 -13.42 -7.17
CA PRO A 189 -8.98 -14.36 -8.11
C PRO A 189 -8.05 -13.69 -9.12
N TYR A 190 -8.21 -12.39 -9.36
CA TYR A 190 -7.44 -11.63 -10.33
C TYR A 190 -6.24 -10.90 -9.74
N LEU A 191 -6.22 -10.70 -8.39
CA LEU A 191 -5.24 -9.90 -7.68
C LEU A 191 -4.08 -10.74 -7.11
N ASP A 192 -2.87 -10.20 -7.17
CA ASP A 192 -1.71 -10.73 -6.45
C ASP A 192 -1.76 -10.34 -4.97
N PHE A 193 -2.02 -9.06 -4.69
CA PHE A 193 -2.23 -8.55 -3.33
C PHE A 193 -3.00 -7.22 -3.33
N VAL A 194 -3.43 -6.81 -2.14
CA VAL A 194 -4.21 -5.60 -1.88
C VAL A 194 -3.42 -4.67 -0.98
N ASN A 195 -3.15 -3.45 -1.44
CA ASN A 195 -2.54 -2.37 -0.70
C ASN A 195 -3.60 -1.62 0.10
N VAL A 196 -3.66 -1.80 1.41
CA VAL A 196 -4.66 -1.14 2.26
C VAL A 196 -4.21 0.27 2.60
N MET A 197 -4.94 1.30 2.18
CA MET A 197 -4.67 2.70 2.51
C MET A 197 -5.10 3.01 3.95
N SER A 198 -4.40 2.45 4.93
CA SER A 198 -4.66 2.58 6.37
C SER A 198 -4.09 3.88 6.96
N TYR A 199 -4.35 4.95 6.27
CA TYR A 199 -4.03 6.33 6.65
C TYR A 199 -5.16 7.27 6.23
N ASP A 200 -5.04 8.55 6.55
CA ASP A 200 -6.09 9.55 6.33
C ASP A 200 -7.43 9.25 7.07
N MET A 201 -7.35 8.41 8.10
CA MET A 201 -8.51 7.90 8.84
C MET A 201 -9.04 8.86 9.89
N ALA A 202 -8.28 9.90 10.23
CA ALA A 202 -8.67 10.93 11.21
C ALA A 202 -7.92 12.26 10.99
N VAL A 203 -8.28 13.26 11.78
CA VAL A 203 -7.60 14.55 11.87
C VAL A 203 -7.27 14.86 13.33
N VAL A 204 -6.28 15.74 13.58
CA VAL A 204 -5.95 16.16 14.94
C VAL A 204 -7.19 16.58 15.74
N PRO A 205 -7.29 16.24 17.03
CA PRO A 205 -6.24 15.70 17.89
C PRO A 205 -5.99 14.19 17.76
N ARG A 206 -6.77 13.47 16.92
CA ARG A 206 -6.57 12.05 16.64
C ARG A 206 -5.47 11.83 15.59
N HIS A 207 -4.78 10.71 15.66
CA HIS A 207 -3.78 10.34 14.66
C HIS A 207 -4.45 9.74 13.42
N HIS A 208 -4.06 10.18 12.23
CA HIS A 208 -4.67 9.73 10.97
C HIS A 208 -4.31 8.31 10.53
N SER A 209 -3.36 7.68 11.22
CA SER A 209 -2.83 6.34 10.93
C SER A 209 -2.42 5.61 12.22
N ALA A 210 -3.20 5.75 13.32
CA ALA A 210 -2.92 5.06 14.59
C ALA A 210 -3.00 3.54 14.40
N LEU A 211 -2.11 2.79 15.07
CA LEU A 211 -2.16 1.33 15.06
C LEU A 211 -3.41 0.84 15.78
N ARG A 212 -3.69 1.38 16.97
CA ARG A 212 -4.83 1.04 17.85
C ARG A 212 -5.44 2.30 18.46
N ALA A 213 -6.60 2.16 19.07
CA ALA A 213 -7.22 3.20 19.89
C ALA A 213 -8.11 2.55 20.96
N ALA A 214 -8.29 3.26 22.10
CA ALA A 214 -9.18 2.85 23.19
C ALA A 214 -10.66 2.97 22.84
N ASP A 215 -11.00 3.94 22.01
CA ASP A 215 -12.39 4.18 21.63
C ASP A 215 -12.76 3.41 20.33
N ASP A 216 -13.99 2.87 20.31
CA ASP A 216 -14.48 2.09 19.17
C ASP A 216 -14.92 2.96 17.98
N ASP A 217 -15.13 4.24 18.17
CA ASP A 217 -15.56 5.18 17.12
C ASP A 217 -14.41 5.66 16.23
N TYR A 218 -13.20 5.17 16.49
CA TYR A 218 -12.01 5.60 15.81
C TYR A 218 -11.45 4.50 14.89
N LEU A 219 -11.33 4.82 13.59
CA LEU A 219 -10.73 3.92 12.61
C LEU A 219 -9.20 3.86 12.79
N THR A 220 -8.66 2.65 12.89
CA THR A 220 -7.24 2.38 13.11
C THR A 220 -6.72 1.38 12.09
N ILE A 221 -5.40 1.19 12.03
CA ILE A 221 -4.77 0.16 11.16
C ILE A 221 -5.30 -1.22 11.51
N GLU A 222 -5.42 -1.56 12.80
CA GLU A 222 -5.94 -2.86 13.25
C GLU A 222 -7.38 -3.08 12.75
N LYS A 223 -8.24 -2.07 12.85
CA LYS A 223 -9.62 -2.13 12.34
C LYS A 223 -9.65 -2.18 10.81
N ALA A 224 -8.80 -1.42 10.13
CA ALA A 224 -8.71 -1.45 8.67
C ALA A 224 -8.31 -2.84 8.15
N VAL A 225 -7.33 -3.47 8.78
CA VAL A 225 -6.95 -4.87 8.47
C VAL A 225 -8.11 -5.82 8.74
N GLN A 226 -8.79 -5.68 9.90
CA GLN A 226 -9.92 -6.54 10.24
C GLN A 226 -11.08 -6.40 9.23
N HIS A 227 -11.41 -5.19 8.78
CA HIS A 227 -12.45 -4.97 7.74
C HIS A 227 -12.14 -5.75 6.45
N HIS A 228 -10.86 -5.80 6.04
CA HIS A 228 -10.47 -6.54 4.84
C HIS A 228 -10.53 -8.05 5.05
N LEU A 229 -10.11 -8.54 6.24
CA LEU A 229 -10.23 -9.96 6.59
C LEU A 229 -11.71 -10.39 6.61
N ASP A 230 -12.59 -9.57 7.21
CA ASP A 230 -14.04 -9.82 7.26
C ASP A 230 -14.68 -9.76 5.87
N ALA A 231 -14.15 -8.93 4.96
CA ALA A 231 -14.54 -8.88 3.56
C ALA A 231 -14.00 -10.06 2.72
N GLY A 232 -13.27 -10.99 3.33
CA GLY A 232 -12.77 -12.23 2.71
C GLY A 232 -11.39 -12.14 2.09
N VAL A 233 -10.63 -11.05 2.31
CA VAL A 233 -9.25 -10.96 1.82
C VAL A 233 -8.33 -11.80 2.69
N PRO A 234 -7.60 -12.79 2.16
CA PRO A 234 -6.64 -13.58 2.94
C PRO A 234 -5.50 -12.70 3.48
N ALA A 235 -5.02 -13.00 4.69
CA ALA A 235 -3.94 -12.23 5.32
C ALA A 235 -2.66 -12.17 4.44
N ASP A 236 -2.33 -13.27 3.76
CA ASP A 236 -1.18 -13.38 2.86
C ASP A 236 -1.36 -12.62 1.51
N LYS A 237 -2.51 -11.98 1.30
CA LYS A 237 -2.76 -11.01 0.23
C LYS A 237 -2.90 -9.58 0.73
N LEU A 238 -2.88 -9.31 2.03
CA LEU A 238 -2.98 -7.96 2.60
C LEU A 238 -1.61 -7.32 2.80
N VAL A 239 -1.46 -6.09 2.31
CA VAL A 239 -0.30 -5.23 2.51
C VAL A 239 -0.77 -3.99 3.28
N VAL A 240 -0.27 -3.81 4.51
CA VAL A 240 -0.69 -2.69 5.37
C VAL A 240 -0.09 -1.36 4.89
N GLY A 241 -0.90 -0.31 4.86
CA GLY A 241 -0.50 1.03 4.45
C GLY A 241 0.09 1.85 5.60
N LEU A 242 1.22 2.47 5.34
CA LEU A 242 1.96 3.32 6.25
C LEU A 242 2.07 4.73 5.68
N ALA A 243 1.97 5.76 6.53
CA ALA A 243 2.10 7.14 6.11
C ALA A 243 3.50 7.67 6.40
N PHE A 244 4.23 8.12 5.36
CA PHE A 244 5.50 8.83 5.55
C PHE A 244 5.28 10.34 5.71
N TYR A 245 4.07 10.74 6.03
CA TYR A 245 3.65 12.12 6.26
C TYR A 245 2.78 12.20 7.51
N GLY A 246 2.61 13.40 8.02
CA GLY A 246 1.69 13.67 9.11
C GLY A 246 0.57 14.61 8.71
N LYS A 247 -0.40 14.77 9.61
CA LYS A 247 -1.52 15.70 9.49
C LYS A 247 -1.61 16.60 10.71
N GLY A 248 -2.01 17.85 10.48
CA GLY A 248 -2.17 18.82 11.56
C GLY A 248 -2.46 20.22 11.08
N THR A 249 -2.47 21.14 12.02
CA THR A 249 -2.61 22.59 11.79
C THR A 249 -1.28 23.26 11.40
N VAL A 250 -0.15 22.59 11.73
CA VAL A 250 1.20 22.94 11.27
C VAL A 250 1.66 21.89 10.26
N ARG A 251 2.57 22.25 9.36
CA ARG A 251 3.06 21.33 8.33
C ARG A 251 4.54 21.54 8.08
N PRO A 252 5.41 20.54 8.33
CA PRO A 252 6.78 20.57 7.85
C PRO A 252 6.80 20.52 6.31
N GLU A 253 7.85 21.12 5.74
CA GLU A 253 8.11 20.96 4.31
C GLU A 253 8.42 19.49 3.97
N ARG A 254 8.31 19.16 2.68
CA ARG A 254 8.65 17.81 2.20
C ARG A 254 10.13 17.53 2.42
N GLY A 255 10.45 16.42 3.12
CA GLY A 255 11.84 16.05 3.45
C GLY A 255 12.50 16.92 4.51
N ALA A 256 11.73 17.74 5.24
CA ALA A 256 12.26 18.54 6.34
C ALA A 256 12.83 17.63 7.45
N ASP A 257 13.89 18.13 8.09
CA ASP A 257 14.35 17.57 9.34
C ASP A 257 13.32 17.82 10.44
N MET A 258 12.69 16.75 10.92
CA MET A 258 11.61 16.85 11.92
C MET A 258 12.09 17.48 13.24
N GLN A 259 13.34 17.22 13.66
CA GLN A 259 13.89 17.79 14.89
C GLN A 259 14.12 19.30 14.75
N ALA A 260 14.61 19.74 13.59
CA ALA A 260 14.73 21.17 13.28
C ALA A 260 13.34 21.84 13.27
N PHE A 261 12.35 21.24 12.58
CA PHE A 261 10.98 21.74 12.55
C PHE A 261 10.35 21.87 13.95
N ILE A 262 10.52 20.87 14.81
CA ILE A 262 10.03 20.90 16.21
C ILE A 262 10.66 22.07 16.97
N THR A 263 11.98 22.24 16.85
CA THR A 263 12.73 23.28 17.56
C THR A 263 12.36 24.69 17.08
N GLU A 264 12.30 24.90 15.77
CA GLU A 264 12.00 26.19 15.14
C GLU A 264 10.55 26.68 15.45
N ASN A 265 9.63 25.75 15.64
CA ASN A 265 8.23 26.05 15.91
C ASN A 265 7.88 25.95 17.40
N ALA A 266 8.84 25.78 18.28
CA ALA A 266 8.66 25.63 19.74
C ALA A 266 7.60 24.57 20.11
N LEU A 267 7.66 23.43 19.43
CA LEU A 267 6.76 22.30 19.63
C LEU A 267 7.36 21.28 20.61
N THR A 268 6.50 20.43 21.18
CA THR A 268 6.91 19.32 22.05
C THR A 268 6.47 18.01 21.43
N GLU A 269 7.40 17.06 21.25
CA GLU A 269 7.10 15.70 20.78
C GLU A 269 6.63 14.83 21.93
N HIS A 270 5.59 14.06 21.69
CA HIS A 270 5.00 13.08 22.58
C HIS A 270 4.84 11.73 21.88
N TRP A 271 4.73 10.69 22.70
CA TRP A 271 4.41 9.33 22.26
C TRP A 271 3.10 8.85 22.87
N ASN A 272 2.21 8.30 22.06
CA ASN A 272 1.01 7.64 22.53
C ASN A 272 1.27 6.13 22.62
N GLU A 273 1.31 5.59 23.85
CA GLU A 273 1.64 4.18 24.10
C GLU A 273 0.55 3.20 23.63
N GLU A 274 -0.69 3.62 23.65
CA GLU A 274 -1.81 2.78 23.19
C GLU A 274 -1.89 2.74 21.67
N GLY A 275 -1.93 3.91 21.04
CA GLY A 275 -2.03 4.07 19.59
C GLY A 275 -0.74 3.81 18.84
N GLN A 276 0.42 3.73 19.54
CA GLN A 276 1.75 3.48 19.01
C GLN A 276 2.15 4.51 17.93
N TYR A 277 2.01 5.81 18.24
CA TYR A 277 2.34 6.90 17.34
C TYR A 277 2.95 8.12 18.03
N ALA A 278 3.65 8.96 17.24
CA ALA A 278 4.17 10.25 17.67
C ALA A 278 3.18 11.39 17.35
N TYR A 279 3.17 12.42 18.19
CA TYR A 279 2.40 13.64 17.95
C TYR A 279 3.12 14.86 18.57
N LEU A 280 2.79 16.04 18.05
CA LEU A 280 3.34 17.31 18.53
C LEU A 280 2.24 18.16 19.18
N THR A 281 2.63 18.83 20.29
CA THR A 281 1.79 19.85 20.91
C THR A 281 2.44 21.23 20.83
N ASP A 282 1.60 22.27 20.83
CA ASP A 282 2.04 23.64 21.03
C ASP A 282 2.36 23.94 22.51
N SER A 283 2.76 25.19 22.81
CA SER A 283 3.16 25.63 24.14
C SER A 283 2.03 25.62 25.19
N ILE A 284 0.78 25.46 24.77
CA ILE A 284 -0.40 25.38 25.67
C ILE A 284 -1.03 23.98 25.67
N GLY A 285 -0.38 23.00 25.02
CA GLY A 285 -0.76 21.59 25.08
C GLY A 285 -1.76 21.12 24.03
N ASN A 286 -2.13 21.94 23.03
CA ASN A 286 -2.99 21.47 21.93
C ASN A 286 -2.20 20.55 21.01
N VAL A 287 -2.78 19.44 20.58
CA VAL A 287 -2.21 18.58 19.53
C VAL A 287 -2.31 19.30 18.19
N VAL A 288 -1.16 19.66 17.62
CA VAL A 288 -1.06 20.45 16.39
C VAL A 288 -0.58 19.63 15.18
N TYR A 289 0.03 18.47 15.42
CA TYR A 289 0.52 17.59 14.35
C TYR A 289 0.60 16.14 14.83
N SER A 290 0.17 15.20 14.02
CA SER A 290 0.32 13.77 14.25
C SER A 290 1.04 13.13 13.07
N PHE A 291 2.01 12.25 13.34
CA PHE A 291 2.88 11.70 12.30
C PHE A 291 3.48 10.35 12.70
N ASP A 292 3.99 9.64 11.71
CA ASP A 292 4.76 8.43 11.93
C ASP A 292 6.26 8.72 11.91
N ASN A 293 6.97 8.20 12.92
CA ASN A 293 8.41 8.15 12.97
C ASN A 293 8.92 6.69 12.83
N ALA A 294 10.23 6.48 12.85
CA ALA A 294 10.81 5.14 12.72
C ALA A 294 10.30 4.15 13.79
N ARG A 295 10.04 4.61 15.03
CA ARG A 295 9.48 3.78 16.11
C ARG A 295 8.06 3.34 15.77
N SER A 296 7.18 4.25 15.41
CA SER A 296 5.77 3.91 15.10
C SER A 296 5.65 3.02 13.87
N LEU A 297 6.45 3.26 12.83
CA LEU A 297 6.50 2.41 11.65
C LEU A 297 6.96 0.99 11.99
N ALA A 298 7.98 0.85 12.84
CA ALA A 298 8.44 -0.46 13.30
C ALA A 298 7.34 -1.22 14.06
N GLU A 299 6.56 -0.56 14.94
CA GLU A 299 5.44 -1.20 15.66
C GLU A 299 4.33 -1.67 14.69
N LYS A 300 3.98 -0.85 13.69
CA LYS A 300 3.01 -1.21 12.65
C LYS A 300 3.49 -2.38 11.81
N CYS A 301 4.77 -2.45 11.50
CA CYS A 301 5.38 -3.56 10.78
C CYS A 301 5.42 -4.84 11.64
N ARG A 302 5.71 -4.75 12.95
CA ARG A 302 5.59 -5.91 13.87
C ARG A 302 4.17 -6.45 13.91
N PHE A 303 3.17 -5.56 13.97
CA PHE A 303 1.77 -5.97 13.86
C PHE A 303 1.48 -6.71 12.55
N ALA A 304 1.98 -6.21 11.40
CA ALA A 304 1.83 -6.88 10.10
C ALA A 304 2.42 -8.30 10.13
N ASN A 305 3.63 -8.46 10.68
CA ASN A 305 4.29 -9.76 10.82
C ASN A 305 3.50 -10.70 11.76
N GLN A 306 3.05 -10.21 12.92
CA GLN A 306 2.23 -10.99 13.88
C GLN A 306 0.91 -11.47 13.29
N LYS A 307 0.29 -10.67 12.41
CA LYS A 307 -0.94 -11.04 11.69
C LYS A 307 -0.68 -11.84 10.42
N GLN A 308 0.58 -12.16 10.12
CA GLN A 308 1.00 -12.86 8.91
C GLN A 308 0.49 -12.19 7.62
N LEU A 309 0.50 -10.84 7.61
CA LEU A 309 0.15 -10.09 6.42
C LEU A 309 1.23 -10.24 5.36
N ARG A 310 0.89 -9.98 4.10
CA ARG A 310 1.81 -10.02 2.95
C ARG A 310 3.01 -9.08 3.13
N GLY A 311 2.84 -7.97 3.84
CA GLY A 311 3.89 -6.99 4.08
C GLY A 311 3.34 -5.61 4.36
N ALA A 312 4.12 -4.60 3.97
CA ALA A 312 3.75 -3.20 4.14
C ALA A 312 3.99 -2.38 2.86
N MET A 313 3.13 -1.39 2.64
CA MET A 313 3.36 -0.34 1.66
C MET A 313 3.41 1.02 2.35
N TYR A 314 4.00 2.03 1.70
CA TYR A 314 3.98 3.38 2.23
C TYR A 314 3.73 4.46 1.17
N TRP A 315 2.92 5.44 1.57
CA TRP A 315 2.67 6.69 0.85
C TRP A 315 3.40 7.82 1.58
N GLU A 316 4.40 8.49 1.05
CA GLU A 316 5.10 8.20 -0.19
C GLU A 316 6.62 8.43 0.00
N TYR A 317 7.41 7.85 -0.85
CA TYR A 317 8.87 7.76 -0.66
C TYR A 317 9.57 9.11 -0.51
N SER A 318 9.13 10.16 -1.20
CA SER A 318 9.82 11.46 -1.17
C SER A 318 9.70 12.22 0.17
N ARG A 319 8.92 11.65 1.10
CA ARG A 319 8.82 12.15 2.49
C ARG A 319 9.87 11.57 3.42
N ASN A 320 10.66 10.63 2.92
CA ASN A 320 11.80 10.08 3.64
C ASN A 320 12.89 11.13 3.81
N ASP A 321 13.66 11.04 4.90
CA ASP A 321 14.85 11.87 5.07
C ASP A 321 16.02 11.39 4.19
N SER A 322 17.10 12.14 4.15
CA SER A 322 18.30 11.82 3.37
C SER A 322 19.02 10.55 3.83
N THR A 323 18.74 10.06 5.05
CA THR A 323 19.29 8.82 5.62
C THR A 323 18.41 7.60 5.34
N HIS A 324 17.26 7.80 4.72
CA HIS A 324 16.23 6.78 4.47
C HIS A 324 15.71 6.09 5.75
N ASN A 325 15.67 6.83 6.87
CA ASN A 325 15.35 6.28 8.18
C ASN A 325 13.98 5.60 8.24
N LEU A 326 12.95 6.21 7.62
CA LEU A 326 11.59 5.64 7.59
C LEU A 326 11.54 4.35 6.77
N SER A 327 12.11 4.35 5.55
CA SER A 327 12.16 3.14 4.70
C SER A 327 12.97 2.03 5.36
N ARG A 328 14.06 2.36 6.04
CA ARG A 328 14.88 1.39 6.78
C ARG A 328 14.09 0.76 7.93
N ALA A 329 13.36 1.55 8.71
CA ALA A 329 12.53 1.04 9.80
C ALA A 329 11.46 0.07 9.31
N VAL A 330 10.87 0.30 8.13
CA VAL A 330 9.92 -0.63 7.50
C VAL A 330 10.63 -1.89 7.02
N TRP A 331 11.73 -1.73 6.28
CA TRP A 331 12.50 -2.83 5.70
C TRP A 331 13.02 -3.79 6.76
N ASP A 332 13.69 -3.25 7.78
CA ASP A 332 14.37 -4.04 8.81
C ASP A 332 13.39 -4.92 9.61
N VAL A 333 12.13 -4.49 9.76
CA VAL A 333 11.11 -5.26 10.48
C VAL A 333 10.35 -6.22 9.56
N ILE A 334 9.90 -5.76 8.38
CA ILE A 334 9.14 -6.63 7.45
C ILE A 334 10.02 -7.76 6.91
N MET A 335 11.29 -7.48 6.61
CA MET A 335 12.21 -8.43 5.99
C MET A 335 13.09 -9.18 7.00
N ALA A 336 12.92 -8.92 8.32
CA ALA A 336 13.62 -9.70 9.35
C ALA A 336 13.33 -11.20 9.20
N GLU A 337 14.38 -12.02 9.21
CA GLU A 337 14.25 -13.47 9.40
C GLU A 337 13.83 -13.72 10.85
N GLU A 338 12.82 -14.56 11.08
CA GLU A 338 12.37 -14.97 12.41
C GLU A 338 13.30 -16.02 13.01
#